data_257baaf8c6d9f05ebc7242e68d545834
#
_entry.id   257baaf8c6d9f05ebc7242e68d545834
#
_cell.length_a   1.000
_cell.length_b   1.000
_cell.length_c   1.000
_cell.angle_alpha   90.00
_cell.angle_beta   90.00
_cell.angle_gamma   90.00
#
_symmetry.space_group_name_H-M   'P 1'
#
loop_
_entity.id
_entity.type
_entity.pdbx_description
1 polymer ?
#
loop_
_entity_poly.entity_id
_entity_poly.type
_entity_poly.pdbx_seq_one_letter_code
_entity_poly.pdbx_strand_id
1 'polypeptide(L)'
;PKNDFTLKVPTMEGIHLLYLEINKIFSLSCQPICNSAEIINPETGEVCKDGELGELVFTTITKEGLPIIRYRTRDLTRLLPGENLAMRKMDKIVGRSDDMLIIRGVNVFPTQIEEQILQVPHLVPNYEILVTKKGHMDTLHIRTEMCHNCTIQANQLAQELMKRIKTMIGISVTVEVVTEATLPRSEGKAKRVIDMRQIA
;
A
#
# COMPACT_ATOMS: atom_id res chain seq x y z
N PRO A 1 -18.68 -38.02 -12.01
CA PRO A 1 -18.30 -37.16 -10.90
C PRO A 1 -18.37 -35.72 -11.38
N LYS A 2 -19.38 -35.01 -10.92
CA LYS A 2 -19.54 -33.56 -11.22
C LYS A 2 -18.61 -32.82 -10.30
N ASN A 3 -17.56 -32.20 -10.86
CA ASN A 3 -16.73 -31.23 -10.15
C ASN A 3 -17.53 -29.92 -10.05
N ASP A 4 -18.14 -29.71 -8.92
CA ASP A 4 -18.77 -28.44 -8.55
C ASP A 4 -17.65 -27.45 -8.15
N PHE A 5 -17.18 -26.66 -9.11
CA PHE A 5 -16.32 -25.51 -8.86
C PHE A 5 -17.19 -24.33 -8.38
N THR A 6 -17.58 -24.36 -7.13
CA THR A 6 -18.09 -23.15 -6.47
C THR A 6 -16.91 -22.24 -6.22
N LEU A 7 -16.79 -21.19 -7.04
CA LEU A 7 -15.92 -20.04 -6.77
C LEU A 7 -16.41 -19.38 -5.46
N LYS A 8 -15.81 -19.75 -4.33
CA LYS A 8 -15.97 -18.97 -3.10
C LYS A 8 -15.29 -17.61 -3.33
N VAL A 9 -16.09 -16.57 -3.44
CA VAL A 9 -15.58 -15.19 -3.38
C VAL A 9 -14.92 -15.03 -2.00
N PRO A 10 -13.61 -14.69 -1.93
CA PRO A 10 -12.95 -14.54 -0.64
C PRO A 10 -13.60 -13.40 0.14
N THR A 11 -13.85 -13.62 1.42
CA THR A 11 -14.19 -12.54 2.37
C THR A 11 -13.02 -11.55 2.44
N MET A 12 -13.28 -10.30 2.90
CA MET A 12 -12.26 -9.23 2.97
C MET A 12 -10.97 -9.66 3.70
N GLU A 13 -11.06 -10.55 4.69
CA GLU A 13 -9.91 -11.19 5.34
C GLU A 13 -9.12 -12.09 4.38
N GLY A 14 -9.81 -12.80 3.49
CA GLY A 14 -9.19 -13.64 2.46
C GLY A 14 -8.46 -12.81 1.39
N ILE A 15 -8.93 -11.61 1.08
CA ILE A 15 -8.26 -10.70 0.13
C ILE A 15 -6.96 -10.16 0.76
N HIS A 16 -6.97 -9.83 2.05
CA HIS A 16 -5.77 -9.39 2.77
C HIS A 16 -4.72 -10.51 2.91
N LEU A 17 -5.18 -11.75 3.19
CA LEU A 17 -4.30 -12.93 3.19
C LEU A 17 -3.75 -13.24 1.79
N LEU A 18 -4.58 -13.13 0.76
CA LEU A 18 -4.18 -13.29 -0.63
C LEU A 18 -3.17 -12.20 -1.04
N TYR A 19 -3.35 -10.97 -0.57
CA TYR A 19 -2.41 -9.86 -0.79
C TYR A 19 -1.07 -10.09 -0.08
N LEU A 20 -1.08 -10.65 1.13
CA LEU A 20 0.13 -11.04 1.88
C LEU A 20 0.81 -12.28 1.26
N GLU A 21 0.04 -13.26 0.78
CA GLU A 21 0.58 -14.41 0.06
C GLU A 21 1.09 -14.02 -1.33
N ILE A 22 0.40 -13.15 -2.04
CA ILE A 22 0.87 -12.59 -3.30
C ILE A 22 2.19 -11.85 -3.07
N ASN A 23 2.32 -11.02 -2.03
CA ASN A 23 3.59 -10.38 -1.69
C ASN A 23 4.70 -11.38 -1.33
N LYS A 24 4.37 -12.51 -0.69
CA LYS A 24 5.32 -13.60 -0.43
C LYS A 24 5.67 -14.40 -1.67
N ILE A 25 4.70 -14.69 -2.53
CA ILE A 25 4.87 -15.45 -3.76
C ILE A 25 5.59 -14.60 -4.82
N PHE A 26 5.27 -13.31 -4.93
CA PHE A 26 5.90 -12.40 -5.89
C PHE A 26 7.32 -11.99 -5.50
N SER A 27 7.69 -12.01 -4.21
CA SER A 27 9.10 -11.83 -3.84
C SER A 27 9.99 -13.02 -4.26
N LEU A 28 9.41 -14.15 -4.69
CA LEU A 28 10.13 -15.38 -4.96
C LEU A 28 10.22 -15.79 -6.43
N SER A 29 9.25 -15.48 -7.26
CA SER A 29 9.40 -15.68 -8.73
C SER A 29 8.12 -15.25 -9.46
N CYS A 30 8.21 -14.29 -10.34
CA CYS A 30 7.23 -14.12 -11.39
C CYS A 30 7.33 -15.38 -12.26
N GLN A 31 6.42 -16.36 -12.06
CA GLN A 31 6.46 -17.58 -12.88
C GLN A 31 6.11 -17.22 -14.32
N PRO A 32 7.05 -17.32 -15.27
CA PRO A 32 6.85 -16.92 -16.67
C PRO A 32 5.89 -17.81 -17.43
N ILE A 33 5.42 -18.90 -16.80
CA ILE A 33 4.57 -19.90 -17.46
C ILE A 33 3.14 -19.38 -17.67
N CYS A 34 2.67 -18.45 -16.84
CA CYS A 34 1.26 -18.02 -16.89
C CYS A 34 1.06 -16.51 -17.15
N ASN A 35 2.04 -15.67 -16.81
CA ASN A 35 1.93 -14.22 -16.92
C ASN A 35 3.25 -13.58 -17.33
N SER A 36 3.18 -12.55 -18.21
CA SER A 36 4.28 -11.63 -18.46
C SER A 36 4.10 -10.38 -17.61
N ALA A 37 5.15 -9.97 -16.89
CA ALA A 37 5.18 -8.76 -16.09
C ALA A 37 6.09 -7.71 -16.73
N GLU A 38 5.57 -6.50 -16.88
CA GLU A 38 6.29 -5.32 -17.33
C GLU A 38 6.21 -4.24 -16.24
N ILE A 39 7.22 -3.40 -16.13
CA ILE A 39 7.16 -2.16 -15.34
C ILE A 39 7.15 -1.00 -16.32
N ILE A 40 6.17 -0.11 -16.18
CA ILE A 40 6.05 1.06 -17.06
C ILE A 40 6.06 2.35 -16.25
N ASN A 41 6.50 3.42 -16.87
CA ASN A 41 6.30 4.76 -16.32
C ASN A 41 4.79 5.06 -16.33
N PRO A 42 4.16 5.39 -15.19
CA PRO A 42 2.71 5.59 -15.11
C PRO A 42 2.20 6.77 -15.94
N GLU A 43 3.05 7.77 -16.24
CA GLU A 43 2.70 8.97 -17.00
C GLU A 43 2.90 8.78 -18.50
N THR A 44 4.07 8.25 -18.91
CA THR A 44 4.40 8.10 -20.35
C THR A 44 3.92 6.78 -20.94
N GLY A 45 3.75 5.74 -20.11
CA GLY A 45 3.42 4.38 -20.54
C GLY A 45 4.62 3.61 -21.14
N GLU A 46 5.82 4.22 -21.14
CA GLU A 46 7.04 3.58 -21.63
C GLU A 46 7.55 2.54 -20.64
N VAL A 47 8.18 1.49 -21.16
CA VAL A 47 8.76 0.42 -20.33
C VAL A 47 9.99 0.94 -19.59
N CYS A 48 10.00 0.76 -18.27
CA CYS A 48 11.13 1.10 -17.40
C CYS A 48 12.27 0.09 -17.54
N LYS A 49 13.50 0.54 -17.25
CA LYS A 49 14.65 -0.34 -17.14
C LYS A 49 14.59 -1.15 -15.85
N ASP A 50 15.33 -2.26 -15.80
CA ASP A 50 15.47 -3.05 -14.59
C ASP A 50 16.05 -2.20 -13.44
N GLY A 51 15.42 -2.29 -12.27
CA GLY A 51 15.73 -1.48 -11.11
C GLY A 51 15.01 -0.14 -11.02
N GLU A 52 14.41 0.35 -12.10
CA GLU A 52 13.60 1.57 -12.08
C GLU A 52 12.21 1.31 -11.49
N LEU A 53 11.74 2.25 -10.66
CA LEU A 53 10.40 2.20 -10.06
C LEU A 53 9.36 2.61 -11.11
N GLY A 54 8.31 1.80 -11.25
CA GLY A 54 7.20 2.11 -12.14
C GLY A 54 5.96 1.30 -11.81
N GLU A 55 4.94 1.42 -12.64
CA GLU A 55 3.68 0.71 -12.49
C GLU A 55 3.77 -0.70 -13.07
N LEU A 56 3.31 -1.67 -12.27
CA LEU A 56 3.24 -3.06 -12.67
C LEU A 56 2.13 -3.29 -13.69
N VAL A 57 2.47 -3.95 -14.78
CA VAL A 57 1.55 -4.33 -15.85
C VAL A 57 1.63 -5.82 -16.09
N PHE A 58 0.49 -6.47 -16.19
CA PHE A 58 0.40 -7.90 -16.45
C PHE A 58 -0.24 -8.24 -17.80
N THR A 59 0.32 -9.24 -18.46
CA THR A 59 -0.30 -9.92 -19.59
C THR A 59 -0.39 -11.41 -19.28
N THR A 60 -1.58 -12.00 -19.37
CA THR A 60 -1.76 -13.45 -19.23
C THR A 60 -1.38 -14.15 -20.52
N ILE A 61 -0.58 -15.21 -20.43
CA ILE A 61 -0.08 -15.95 -21.61
C ILE A 61 -0.87 -17.23 -21.83
N THR A 62 -1.09 -18.00 -20.77
CA THR A 62 -1.69 -19.35 -20.87
C THR A 62 -3.07 -19.44 -20.23
N LYS A 63 -3.61 -18.33 -19.72
CA LYS A 63 -4.88 -18.31 -19.01
C LYS A 63 -6.04 -18.22 -20.00
N GLU A 64 -6.84 -19.26 -20.12
CA GLU A 64 -8.01 -19.31 -21.02
C GLU A 64 -9.21 -18.54 -20.46
N GLY A 65 -9.40 -18.60 -19.12
CA GLY A 65 -10.44 -17.83 -18.43
C GLY A 65 -9.97 -16.42 -18.11
N LEU A 66 -10.68 -15.39 -18.58
CA LEU A 66 -10.37 -13.99 -18.41
C LEU A 66 -8.96 -13.61 -18.92
N PRO A 67 -8.72 -13.62 -20.25
CA PRO A 67 -7.46 -13.18 -20.80
C PRO A 67 -7.26 -11.68 -20.54
N ILE A 68 -6.11 -11.33 -19.98
CA ILE A 68 -5.73 -9.95 -19.68
C ILE A 68 -4.53 -9.57 -20.54
N ILE A 69 -4.63 -8.46 -21.25
CA ILE A 69 -3.53 -7.93 -22.09
C ILE A 69 -3.15 -6.56 -21.55
N ARG A 70 -1.88 -6.43 -21.11
CA ARG A 70 -1.29 -5.20 -20.57
C ARG A 70 -2.18 -4.52 -19.54
N TYR A 71 -2.67 -5.29 -18.57
CA TYR A 71 -3.51 -4.76 -17.48
C TYR A 71 -2.66 -3.95 -16.52
N ARG A 72 -3.00 -2.68 -16.36
CA ARG A 72 -2.35 -1.75 -15.44
C ARG A 72 -2.90 -1.96 -14.03
N THR A 73 -2.04 -2.42 -13.10
CA THR A 73 -2.47 -2.73 -11.73
C THR A 73 -2.57 -1.50 -10.84
N ARG A 74 -1.91 -0.41 -11.22
CA ARG A 74 -1.63 0.79 -10.40
C ARG A 74 -0.63 0.55 -9.26
N ASP A 75 -0.16 -0.66 -9.05
CA ASP A 75 0.84 -0.97 -8.04
C ASP A 75 2.23 -0.55 -8.51
N LEU A 76 2.98 0.12 -7.64
CA LEU A 76 4.33 0.60 -7.93
C LEU A 76 5.36 -0.38 -7.37
N THR A 77 6.21 -0.85 -8.27
CA THR A 77 7.32 -1.77 -7.95
C THR A 77 8.42 -1.62 -8.98
N ARG A 78 9.43 -2.50 -8.93
CA ARG A 78 10.51 -2.60 -9.92
C ARG A 78 10.84 -4.05 -10.21
N LEU A 79 11.28 -4.34 -11.42
CA LEU A 79 11.91 -5.60 -11.74
C LEU A 79 13.37 -5.55 -11.31
N LEU A 80 13.81 -6.57 -10.58
CA LEU A 80 15.21 -6.65 -10.14
C LEU A 80 16.08 -7.18 -11.28
N PRO A 81 17.28 -6.66 -11.45
CA PRO A 81 18.24 -7.22 -12.39
C PRO A 81 18.50 -8.70 -12.06
N GLY A 82 18.55 -9.55 -13.05
CA GLY A 82 18.78 -10.97 -12.85
C GLY A 82 19.46 -11.61 -14.05
N GLU A 83 20.30 -12.61 -13.78
CA GLU A 83 21.02 -13.35 -14.80
C GLU A 83 20.10 -14.30 -15.59
N ASN A 84 18.95 -14.66 -15.03
CA ASN A 84 18.03 -15.62 -15.62
C ASN A 84 16.74 -14.92 -16.09
N LEU A 85 16.63 -14.68 -17.40
CA LEU A 85 15.46 -14.05 -18.03
C LEU A 85 14.19 -14.91 -17.90
N ALA A 86 14.31 -16.21 -17.65
CA ALA A 86 13.18 -17.11 -17.53
C ALA A 86 12.39 -16.92 -16.21
N MET A 87 13.03 -16.35 -15.16
CA MET A 87 12.39 -16.11 -13.86
C MET A 87 12.81 -14.75 -13.32
N ARG A 88 12.12 -13.70 -13.76
CA ARG A 88 12.39 -12.34 -13.28
C ARG A 88 11.88 -12.16 -11.85
N LYS A 89 12.68 -11.54 -11.01
CA LYS A 89 12.29 -11.18 -9.64
C LYS A 89 11.74 -9.77 -9.61
N MET A 90 10.74 -9.56 -8.79
CA MET A 90 10.13 -8.27 -8.54
C MET A 90 10.41 -7.85 -7.09
N ASP A 91 10.64 -6.57 -6.88
CA ASP A 91 10.77 -6.00 -5.54
C ASP A 91 9.40 -5.90 -4.85
N LYS A 92 9.42 -5.60 -3.54
CA LYS A 92 8.20 -5.32 -2.77
C LYS A 92 7.39 -4.18 -3.41
N ILE A 93 6.07 -4.31 -3.43
CA ILE A 93 5.17 -3.22 -3.83
C ILE A 93 5.32 -2.07 -2.83
N VAL A 94 5.65 -0.89 -3.33
CA VAL A 94 5.85 0.33 -2.53
C VAL A 94 4.51 0.96 -2.16
N GLY A 95 3.54 0.90 -3.06
CA GLY A 95 2.21 1.48 -2.92
C GLY A 95 1.49 1.50 -4.26
N ARG A 96 0.38 2.25 -4.33
CA ARG A 96 -0.39 2.43 -5.56
C ARG A 96 -0.20 3.86 -6.10
N SER A 97 -0.13 3.99 -7.42
CA SER A 97 0.03 5.29 -8.07
C SER A 97 -1.18 6.21 -7.85
N ASP A 98 -2.38 5.64 -7.70
CA ASP A 98 -3.63 6.37 -7.45
C ASP A 98 -3.86 6.71 -5.97
N ASP A 99 -3.12 6.12 -5.05
CA ASP A 99 -3.18 6.41 -3.61
C ASP A 99 -2.02 7.32 -3.15
N MET A 100 -1.13 7.72 -4.07
CA MET A 100 0.04 8.54 -3.75
C MET A 100 -0.36 9.97 -3.38
N LEU A 101 0.15 10.43 -2.26
CA LEU A 101 -0.02 11.81 -1.78
C LEU A 101 1.28 12.58 -2.03
N ILE A 102 1.18 13.77 -2.60
CA ILE A 102 2.31 14.69 -2.69
C ILE A 102 2.20 15.70 -1.55
N ILE A 103 3.10 15.59 -0.58
CA ILE A 103 3.13 16.44 0.63
C ILE A 103 4.46 17.19 0.67
N ARG A 104 4.43 18.49 0.47
CA ARG A 104 5.65 19.35 0.43
C ARG A 104 6.71 18.84 -0.55
N GLY A 105 6.29 18.33 -1.72
CA GLY A 105 7.19 17.78 -2.74
C GLY A 105 7.71 16.35 -2.46
N VAL A 106 7.24 15.71 -1.38
CA VAL A 106 7.57 14.32 -1.07
C VAL A 106 6.40 13.40 -1.42
N ASN A 107 6.68 12.32 -2.14
CA ASN A 107 5.71 11.28 -2.43
C ASN A 107 5.50 10.40 -1.19
N VAL A 108 4.29 10.40 -0.68
CA VAL A 108 3.89 9.67 0.54
C VAL A 108 2.81 8.66 0.18
N PHE A 109 3.03 7.42 0.54
CA PHE A 109 2.04 6.36 0.36
C PHE A 109 1.37 6.01 1.69
N PRO A 110 0.03 5.89 1.74
CA PRO A 110 -0.68 5.46 2.94
C PRO A 110 -0.17 4.14 3.51
N THR A 111 0.27 3.23 2.64
CA THR A 111 0.87 1.94 3.01
C THR A 111 2.17 2.09 3.81
N GLN A 112 2.99 3.11 3.51
CA GLN A 112 4.20 3.40 4.29
C GLN A 112 3.86 3.87 5.70
N ILE A 113 2.81 4.68 5.84
CA ILE A 113 2.33 5.14 7.16
C ILE A 113 1.79 3.96 7.95
N GLU A 114 0.98 3.09 7.32
CA GLU A 114 0.46 1.86 7.94
C GLU A 114 1.59 0.96 8.44
N GLU A 115 2.63 0.76 7.65
CA GLU A 115 3.81 -0.02 8.05
C GLU A 115 4.46 0.55 9.32
N GLN A 116 4.55 1.89 9.44
CA GLN A 116 5.10 2.50 10.66
C GLN A 116 4.16 2.37 11.86
N ILE A 117 2.85 2.45 11.67
CA ILE A 117 1.86 2.21 12.73
C ILE A 117 2.00 0.79 13.27
N LEU A 118 2.09 -0.21 12.40
CA LEU A 118 2.22 -1.63 12.76
C LEU A 118 3.52 -1.95 13.49
N GLN A 119 4.57 -1.14 13.32
CA GLN A 119 5.84 -1.30 14.03
C GLN A 119 5.87 -0.67 15.41
N VAL A 120 4.87 0.14 15.79
CA VAL A 120 4.74 0.70 17.13
C VAL A 120 3.89 -0.24 17.97
N PRO A 121 4.45 -0.85 19.04
CA PRO A 121 3.68 -1.72 19.92
C PRO A 121 2.45 -0.99 20.48
N HIS A 122 1.34 -1.71 20.65
CA HIS A 122 0.07 -1.20 21.17
C HIS A 122 -0.73 -0.27 20.25
N LEU A 123 -0.26 0.08 19.06
CA LEU A 123 -1.11 0.66 18.03
C LEU A 123 -1.79 -0.44 17.21
N VAL A 124 -3.02 -0.17 16.78
CA VAL A 124 -3.79 -1.07 15.93
C VAL A 124 -3.92 -0.51 14.50
N PRO A 125 -4.13 -1.37 13.47
CA PRO A 125 -4.14 -0.95 12.06
C PRO A 125 -5.43 -0.22 11.66
N ASN A 126 -6.06 0.49 12.60
CA ASN A 126 -7.18 1.37 12.33
C ASN A 126 -6.73 2.82 12.43
N TYR A 127 -6.72 3.51 11.30
CA TYR A 127 -6.18 4.86 11.20
C TYR A 127 -6.86 5.66 10.10
N GLU A 128 -6.77 6.99 10.22
CA GLU A 128 -7.17 7.98 9.24
C GLU A 128 -6.01 8.93 8.97
N ILE A 129 -5.86 9.34 7.72
CA ILE A 129 -4.88 10.33 7.28
C ILE A 129 -5.65 11.54 6.78
N LEU A 130 -5.56 12.66 7.49
CA LEU A 130 -6.15 13.92 7.06
C LEU A 130 -5.06 14.78 6.42
N VAL A 131 -5.29 15.17 5.19
CA VAL A 131 -4.43 16.11 4.47
C VAL A 131 -5.10 17.47 4.49
N THR A 132 -4.45 18.44 5.12
CA THR A 132 -4.94 19.82 5.22
C THR A 132 -3.89 20.81 4.73
N LYS A 133 -4.29 22.04 4.49
CA LYS A 133 -3.39 23.13 4.11
C LYS A 133 -3.38 24.19 5.19
N LYS A 134 -2.19 24.52 5.72
CA LYS A 134 -2.01 25.63 6.66
C LYS A 134 -1.19 26.72 5.98
N GLY A 135 -1.89 27.79 5.54
CA GLY A 135 -1.28 28.80 4.68
C GLY A 135 -0.89 28.18 3.34
N HIS A 136 0.40 28.24 3.00
CA HIS A 136 0.94 27.68 1.75
C HIS A 136 1.50 26.26 1.90
N MET A 137 1.51 25.69 3.12
CA MET A 137 2.13 24.40 3.37
C MET A 137 1.07 23.32 3.63
N ASP A 138 1.24 22.18 2.95
CA ASP A 138 0.48 20.97 3.25
C ASP A 138 0.87 20.42 4.61
N THR A 139 -0.12 20.00 5.39
CA THR A 139 0.05 19.34 6.68
C THR A 139 -0.66 18.00 6.66
N LEU A 140 0.02 17.01 7.24
CA LEU A 140 -0.49 15.67 7.39
C LEU A 140 -0.81 15.43 8.87
N HIS A 141 -2.05 15.08 9.13
CA HIS A 141 -2.52 14.70 10.47
C HIS A 141 -2.98 13.24 10.43
N ILE A 142 -2.40 12.42 11.31
CA ILE A 142 -2.68 10.98 11.39
C ILE A 142 -3.41 10.74 12.69
N ARG A 143 -4.58 10.11 12.59
CA ARG A 143 -5.33 9.61 13.75
C ARG A 143 -5.24 8.09 13.74
N THR A 144 -4.85 7.50 14.85
CA THR A 144 -4.74 6.03 14.97
C THR A 144 -5.23 5.59 16.35
N GLU A 145 -5.64 4.35 16.44
CA GLU A 145 -6.14 3.79 17.68
C GLU A 145 -5.06 3.01 18.43
N MET A 146 -5.13 3.02 19.76
CA MET A 146 -4.36 2.12 20.61
C MET A 146 -5.21 0.96 21.10
N CYS A 147 -4.59 -0.17 21.43
CA CYS A 147 -5.26 -1.35 21.95
C CYS A 147 -5.89 -1.09 23.34
N HIS A 148 -6.97 -1.81 23.66
CA HIS A 148 -7.80 -1.60 24.86
C HIS A 148 -7.03 -1.67 26.19
N ASN A 149 -6.03 -2.54 26.31
CA ASN A 149 -5.29 -2.78 27.54
C ASN A 149 -3.90 -2.10 27.54
N CYS A 150 -3.76 -0.98 26.82
CA CYS A 150 -2.50 -0.27 26.77
C CYS A 150 -2.23 0.50 28.07
N THR A 151 -1.07 0.25 28.70
CA THR A 151 -0.61 0.98 29.88
C THR A 151 0.22 2.21 29.55
N ILE A 152 0.60 2.35 28.25
CA ILE A 152 1.42 3.46 27.76
C ILE A 152 0.52 4.65 27.46
N GLN A 153 1.01 5.86 27.78
CA GLN A 153 0.25 7.07 27.47
C GLN A 153 0.16 7.34 25.96
N ALA A 154 -1.01 7.75 25.48
CA ALA A 154 -1.26 8.07 24.09
C ALA A 154 -0.24 9.05 23.48
N ASN A 155 0.19 10.06 24.27
CA ASN A 155 1.19 11.03 23.85
C ASN A 155 2.58 10.40 23.59
N GLN A 156 2.96 9.38 24.33
CA GLN A 156 4.24 8.69 24.11
C GLN A 156 4.21 7.89 22.79
N LEU A 157 3.12 7.18 22.54
CA LEU A 157 2.91 6.45 21.27
C LEU A 157 2.86 7.41 20.07
N ALA A 158 2.20 8.56 20.24
CA ALA A 158 2.15 9.59 19.19
C ALA A 158 3.55 10.14 18.85
N GLN A 159 4.36 10.44 19.88
CA GLN A 159 5.73 10.93 19.67
C GLN A 159 6.63 9.88 19.00
N GLU A 160 6.51 8.63 19.38
CA GLU A 160 7.25 7.54 18.75
C GLU A 160 6.88 7.40 17.27
N LEU A 161 5.58 7.38 16.96
CA LEU A 161 5.11 7.29 15.58
C LEU A 161 5.54 8.51 14.75
N MET A 162 5.45 9.73 15.29
CA MET A 162 5.95 10.94 14.62
C MET A 162 7.44 10.85 14.29
N LYS A 163 8.26 10.36 15.21
CA LYS A 163 9.70 10.18 15.02
C LYS A 163 10.00 9.17 13.92
N ARG A 164 9.30 8.02 13.92
CA ARG A 164 9.45 6.97 12.91
C ARG A 164 9.10 7.49 11.51
N ILE A 165 7.94 8.13 11.36
CA ILE A 165 7.50 8.68 10.08
C ILE A 165 8.49 9.73 9.57
N LYS A 166 8.98 10.62 10.43
CA LYS A 166 9.99 11.61 10.06
C LYS A 166 11.30 10.96 9.60
N THR A 167 11.72 9.89 10.25
CA THR A 167 12.97 9.18 9.90
C THR A 167 12.84 8.40 8.60
N MET A 168 11.71 7.73 8.37
CA MET A 168 11.52 6.81 7.25
C MET A 168 10.99 7.51 5.98
N ILE A 169 10.11 8.51 6.14
CA ILE A 169 9.45 9.18 5.01
C ILE A 169 10.03 10.57 4.76
N GLY A 170 10.68 11.18 5.77
CA GLY A 170 11.31 12.49 5.66
C GLY A 170 10.38 13.68 5.90
N ILE A 171 9.12 13.45 6.27
CA ILE A 171 8.14 14.51 6.54
C ILE A 171 7.78 14.60 8.02
N SER A 172 7.52 15.82 8.50
CA SER A 172 6.96 16.02 9.83
C SER A 172 5.43 15.99 9.76
N VAL A 173 4.83 15.16 10.61
CA VAL A 173 3.38 14.95 10.72
C VAL A 173 2.91 15.27 12.13
N THR A 174 1.61 15.48 12.31
CA THR A 174 0.95 15.47 13.61
C THR A 174 0.26 14.12 13.81
N VAL A 175 0.35 13.55 14.99
CA VAL A 175 -0.27 12.27 15.34
C VAL A 175 -1.17 12.43 16.54
N GLU A 176 -2.39 11.94 16.43
CA GLU A 176 -3.36 11.80 17.50
C GLU A 176 -3.63 10.30 17.72
N VAL A 177 -3.34 9.83 18.93
CA VAL A 177 -3.65 8.45 19.34
C VAL A 177 -4.92 8.47 20.18
N VAL A 178 -5.95 7.79 19.68
CA VAL A 178 -7.26 7.69 20.33
C VAL A 178 -7.48 6.29 20.91
N THR A 179 -8.50 6.16 21.75
CA THR A 179 -8.90 4.86 22.31
C THR A 179 -9.50 3.95 21.25
N GLU A 180 -9.43 2.66 21.47
CA GLU A 180 -10.00 1.65 20.58
C GLU A 180 -11.48 1.92 20.28
N ALA A 181 -11.93 1.61 19.07
CA ALA A 181 -13.28 1.81 18.56
C ALA A 181 -13.75 3.28 18.49
N THR A 182 -12.84 4.24 18.48
CA THR A 182 -13.16 5.67 18.32
C THR A 182 -13.29 6.05 16.83
N LEU A 183 -12.45 5.47 15.97
CA LEU A 183 -12.49 5.73 14.54
C LEU A 183 -13.56 4.89 13.84
N PRO A 184 -14.19 5.43 12.79
CA PRO A 184 -15.24 4.70 12.08
C PRO A 184 -14.68 3.41 11.46
N ARG A 185 -15.47 2.33 11.56
CA ARG A 185 -15.17 1.05 10.91
C ARG A 185 -15.77 1.09 9.50
N SER A 186 -14.96 0.79 8.50
CA SER A 186 -15.43 0.71 7.12
C SER A 186 -16.08 -0.64 6.86
N GLU A 187 -17.32 -0.63 6.43
CA GLU A 187 -17.98 -1.80 5.84
C GLU A 187 -17.54 -1.90 4.36
N GLY A 188 -16.39 -2.50 4.09
CA GLY A 188 -15.84 -2.62 2.74
C GLY A 188 -14.47 -1.96 2.57
N LYS A 189 -14.19 -1.34 1.42
CA LYS A 189 -12.91 -0.70 1.14
C LYS A 189 -12.74 0.55 2.00
N ALA A 190 -11.83 0.51 2.97
CA ALA A 190 -11.56 1.62 3.88
C ALA A 190 -11.02 2.85 3.12
N LYS A 191 -11.74 3.96 3.18
CA LYS A 191 -11.23 5.26 2.72
C LYS A 191 -10.40 5.89 3.84
N ARG A 192 -9.14 5.54 3.91
CA ARG A 192 -8.21 5.96 4.98
C ARG A 192 -7.66 7.38 4.80
N VAL A 193 -7.76 7.93 3.60
CA VAL A 193 -7.26 9.27 3.27
C VAL A 193 -8.42 10.23 3.07
N ILE A 194 -8.39 11.34 3.81
CA ILE A 194 -9.34 12.45 3.71
C ILE A 194 -8.53 13.68 3.30
N ASP A 195 -8.62 14.04 2.02
CA ASP A 195 -7.95 15.23 1.48
C ASP A 195 -8.89 16.45 1.58
N MET A 196 -8.56 17.35 2.49
CA MET A 196 -9.34 18.57 2.76
C MET A 196 -8.73 19.82 2.09
N ARG A 197 -7.70 19.68 1.26
CA ARG A 197 -7.02 20.82 0.63
C ARG A 197 -7.90 21.58 -0.37
N GLN A 198 -8.92 20.93 -0.91
CA GLN A 198 -9.84 21.52 -1.90
C GLN A 198 -11.11 22.14 -1.27
N ILE A 199 -11.27 22.04 0.05
CA ILE A 199 -12.47 22.49 0.77
C ILE A 199 -12.26 23.88 1.41
N ALA A 200 -11.09 24.51 1.20
CA ALA A 200 -10.73 25.83 1.75
C ALA A 200 -10.80 26.91 0.68
#